data_a8344d463cec3407be133f566e910622
#
_entry.id   a8344d463cec3407be133f566e910622
#
_cell.length_a   1.000
_cell.length_b   1.000
_cell.length_c   1.000
_cell.angle_alpha   90.00
_cell.angle_beta   90.00
_cell.angle_gamma   90.00
#
_symmetry.space_group_name_H-M   'P 1'
#
loop_
_entity.id
_entity.type
_entity.pdbx_description
1 polymer ?
#
loop_
_entity_poly.entity_id
_entity_poly.type
_entity_poly.pdbx_seq_one_letter_code
_entity_poly.pdbx_strand_id
1 'polypeptide(L)'
;MSDEEFDLLDELYFVQPYAVLQEALGWEDSQLLDTLTLLLDKGWIKCFSAPDQECFEAIDLHAVGKALLYLATKKGLMAHTTI
;
A
#
# COMPACT_ATOMS: atom_id res chain seq x y z
N MET A 1 -12.71 -0.39 -8.61
CA MET A 1 -11.32 0.02 -8.28
C MET A 1 -10.98 1.29 -9.04
N SER A 2 -10.43 2.28 -8.37
CA SER A 2 -9.99 3.52 -9.02
C SER A 2 -8.65 3.31 -9.75
N ASP A 3 -8.32 4.25 -10.66
CA ASP A 3 -7.03 4.20 -11.36
C ASP A 3 -5.86 4.30 -10.38
N GLU A 4 -5.98 5.13 -9.34
CA GLU A 4 -4.96 5.26 -8.30
C GLU A 4 -4.76 3.94 -7.56
N GLU A 5 -5.84 3.27 -7.19
CA GLU A 5 -5.76 1.97 -6.52
C GLU A 5 -5.09 0.92 -7.41
N PHE A 6 -5.44 0.90 -8.69
CA PHE A 6 -4.85 -0.02 -9.65
C PHE A 6 -3.34 0.23 -9.79
N ASP A 7 -2.95 1.48 -9.98
CA ASP A 7 -1.55 1.86 -10.17
C ASP A 7 -0.71 1.52 -8.93
N LEU A 8 -1.25 1.77 -7.74
CA LEU A 8 -0.55 1.47 -6.49
C LEU A 8 -0.41 -0.04 -6.29
N LEU A 9 -1.45 -0.82 -6.52
CA LEU A 9 -1.38 -2.28 -6.42
C LEU A 9 -0.37 -2.87 -7.40
N ASP A 10 -0.23 -2.28 -8.58
CA ASP A 10 0.73 -2.73 -9.59
C ASP A 10 2.17 -2.65 -9.07
N GLU A 11 2.46 -1.71 -8.17
CA GLU A 11 3.77 -1.55 -7.55
C GLU A 11 3.98 -2.47 -6.35
N LEU A 12 2.96 -3.19 -5.88
CA LEU A 12 2.98 -3.92 -4.62
C LEU A 12 3.01 -5.44 -4.76
N TYR A 13 3.44 -5.95 -5.91
CA TYR A 13 3.68 -7.38 -6.09
C TYR A 13 4.84 -7.88 -5.24
N PHE A 14 5.73 -6.96 -4.84
CA PHE A 14 6.82 -7.22 -3.90
C PHE A 14 6.76 -6.19 -2.77
N VAL A 15 7.37 -6.52 -1.63
CA VAL A 15 7.47 -5.59 -0.50
C VAL A 15 8.20 -4.32 -0.95
N GLN A 16 7.58 -3.16 -0.72
CA GLN A 16 8.13 -1.87 -1.12
C GLN A 16 8.07 -0.86 0.03
N PRO A 17 9.18 -0.13 0.28
CA PRO A 17 9.15 1.01 1.19
C PRO A 17 8.32 2.16 0.62
N TYR A 18 7.77 2.98 1.52
CA TYR A 18 6.99 4.15 1.13
C TYR A 18 7.72 5.05 0.13
N ALA A 19 9.00 5.35 0.37
CA ALA A 19 9.78 6.23 -0.49
C ALA A 19 9.90 5.70 -1.92
N VAL A 20 10.02 4.37 -2.08
CA VAL A 20 10.09 3.74 -3.39
C VAL A 20 8.75 3.87 -4.12
N LEU A 21 7.64 3.67 -3.41
CA LEU A 21 6.31 3.86 -4.00
C LEU A 21 6.10 5.29 -4.47
N GLN A 22 6.48 6.25 -3.63
CA GLN A 22 6.32 7.66 -3.96
C GLN A 22 7.15 8.05 -5.19
N GLU A 23 8.37 7.56 -5.28
CA GLU A 23 9.23 7.82 -6.43
C GLU A 23 8.67 7.19 -7.71
N ALA A 24 8.22 5.94 -7.61
CA ALA A 24 7.68 5.21 -8.76
C ALA A 24 6.39 5.84 -9.31
N LEU A 25 5.52 6.32 -8.42
CA LEU A 25 4.22 6.88 -8.80
C LEU A 25 4.26 8.39 -9.04
N GLY A 26 5.20 9.09 -8.40
CA GLY A 26 5.29 10.53 -8.50
C GLY A 26 4.15 11.27 -7.78
N TRP A 27 3.56 10.64 -6.77
CA TRP A 27 2.41 11.21 -6.04
C TRP A 27 2.85 12.04 -4.84
N GLU A 28 2.02 13.01 -4.48
CA GLU A 28 2.18 13.75 -3.23
C GLU A 28 1.84 12.83 -2.04
N ASP A 29 2.34 13.20 -0.85
CA ASP A 29 2.12 12.42 0.36
C ASP A 29 0.63 12.20 0.64
N SER A 30 -0.19 13.24 0.51
CA SER A 30 -1.61 13.13 0.78
C SER A 30 -2.29 12.10 -0.13
N GLN A 31 -1.99 12.13 -1.42
CA GLN A 31 -2.57 11.18 -2.38
C GLN A 31 -2.12 9.74 -2.07
N LEU A 32 -0.83 9.55 -1.82
CA LEU A 32 -0.29 8.22 -1.56
C LEU A 32 -0.82 7.66 -0.24
N LEU A 33 -0.80 8.45 0.83
CA LEU A 33 -1.29 8.00 2.14
C LEU A 33 -2.79 7.72 2.13
N ASP A 34 -3.58 8.55 1.45
CA ASP A 34 -5.02 8.32 1.32
C ASP A 34 -5.31 7.02 0.57
N THR A 35 -4.62 6.78 -0.52
CA THR A 35 -4.82 5.57 -1.33
C THR A 35 -4.36 4.32 -0.57
N LEU A 36 -3.23 4.38 0.12
CA LEU A 36 -2.75 3.29 0.98
C LEU A 36 -3.77 2.97 2.07
N THR A 37 -4.36 4.00 2.69
CA THR A 37 -5.37 3.82 3.73
C THR A 37 -6.60 3.10 3.19
N LEU A 38 -7.08 3.50 2.01
CA LEU A 38 -8.22 2.84 1.36
C LEU A 38 -7.93 1.37 1.09
N LEU A 39 -6.75 1.07 0.55
CA LEU A 39 -6.39 -0.31 0.23
C LEU A 39 -6.21 -1.16 1.49
N LEU A 40 -5.65 -0.58 2.55
CA LEU A 40 -5.50 -1.27 3.82
C LEU A 40 -6.86 -1.59 4.43
N ASP A 41 -7.80 -0.64 4.40
CA ASP A 41 -9.16 -0.83 4.89
C ASP A 41 -9.91 -1.92 4.12
N LYS A 42 -9.66 -2.04 2.83
CA LYS A 42 -10.25 -3.11 2.00
C LYS A 42 -9.61 -4.47 2.24
N GLY A 43 -8.48 -4.54 2.94
CA GLY A 43 -7.71 -5.77 3.09
C GLY A 43 -6.95 -6.18 1.84
N TRP A 44 -6.73 -5.25 0.91
CA TRP A 44 -6.02 -5.51 -0.35
C TRP A 44 -4.51 -5.33 -0.23
N ILE A 45 -4.04 -4.65 0.80
CA ILE A 45 -2.63 -4.54 1.13
C ILE A 45 -2.42 -4.81 2.61
N LYS A 46 -1.18 -5.07 2.97
CA LYS A 46 -0.73 -5.16 4.35
C LYS A 46 0.54 -4.35 4.51
N CYS A 47 0.85 -3.95 5.74
CA CYS A 47 2.02 -3.14 6.02
C CYS A 47 2.94 -3.83 7.02
N PHE A 48 4.21 -3.43 6.99
CA PHE A 48 5.26 -4.01 7.80
C PHE A 48 6.09 -2.90 8.40
N SER A 49 6.51 -3.07 9.67
CA SER A 49 7.48 -2.16 10.30
C SER A 49 8.92 -2.54 9.91
N ALA A 50 9.13 -3.81 9.55
CA ALA A 50 10.38 -4.35 9.03
C ALA A 50 10.02 -5.48 8.07
N PRO A 51 10.92 -5.94 7.18
CA PRO A 51 10.56 -6.95 6.16
C PRO A 51 9.95 -8.23 6.72
N ASP A 52 10.25 -8.59 7.96
CA ASP A 52 9.76 -9.79 8.63
C ASP A 52 8.75 -9.49 9.75
N GLN A 53 8.29 -8.25 9.88
CA GLN A 53 7.40 -7.82 10.97
C GLN A 53 6.15 -7.15 10.44
N GLU A 54 5.15 -7.96 10.12
CA GLU A 54 3.86 -7.44 9.68
C GLU A 54 3.12 -6.72 10.81
N CYS A 55 2.47 -5.61 10.47
CA CYS A 55 1.63 -4.85 11.39
C CYS A 55 0.21 -5.42 11.37
N PHE A 56 -0.26 -5.92 12.50
CA PHE A 56 -1.60 -6.52 12.62
C PHE A 56 -2.61 -5.60 13.31
N GLU A 57 -2.16 -4.56 13.97
CA GLU A 57 -3.02 -3.62 14.67
C GLU A 57 -3.49 -2.51 13.73
N ALA A 58 -4.60 -1.86 14.09
CA ALA A 58 -5.07 -0.70 13.36
C ALA A 58 -4.02 0.41 13.41
N ILE A 59 -3.62 0.93 12.27
CA ILE A 59 -2.54 1.91 12.14
C ILE A 59 -3.05 3.14 11.41
N ASP A 60 -2.72 4.31 11.95
CA ASP A 60 -2.95 5.57 11.25
C ASP A 60 -1.77 5.83 10.29
N LEU A 61 -1.98 5.55 9.01
CA LEU A 61 -0.93 5.73 8.00
C LEU A 61 -0.54 7.20 7.82
N HIS A 62 -1.43 8.14 8.09
CA HIS A 62 -1.09 9.55 8.03
C HIS A 62 -0.09 9.96 9.11
N ALA A 63 -0.05 9.21 10.22
CA ALA A 63 0.91 9.45 11.29
C ALA A 63 2.24 8.72 11.07
N VAL A 64 2.20 7.45 10.62
CA VAL A 64 3.41 6.60 10.59
C VAL A 64 3.69 5.95 9.24
N GLY A 65 2.83 6.15 8.26
CA GLY A 65 2.88 5.42 6.99
C GLY A 65 4.19 5.57 6.21
N LYS A 66 4.88 6.70 6.35
CA LYS A 66 6.14 6.96 5.64
C LYS A 66 7.29 6.07 6.11
N ALA A 67 7.17 5.51 7.32
CA ALA A 67 8.19 4.64 7.90
C ALA A 67 7.93 3.16 7.66
N LEU A 68 6.85 2.81 6.95
CA LEU A 68 6.41 1.43 6.80
C LEU A 68 6.74 0.89 5.41
N LEU A 69 6.68 -0.44 5.31
CA LEU A 69 6.78 -1.18 4.07
C LEU A 69 5.39 -1.72 3.72
N TYR A 70 5.13 -1.96 2.44
CA TYR A 70 3.81 -2.37 1.96
C TYR A 70 3.91 -3.53 0.99
N LEU A 71 2.85 -4.35 0.96
CA LEU A 71 2.74 -5.51 0.07
C LEU A 71 1.27 -5.76 -0.22
N ALA A 72 0.93 -6.10 -1.46
CA ALA A 72 -0.42 -6.52 -1.79
C ALA A 72 -0.72 -7.88 -1.16
N THR A 73 -1.95 -8.03 -0.63
CA THR A 73 -2.44 -9.31 -0.17
C THR A 73 -2.90 -10.16 -1.34
N LYS A 74 -3.15 -11.45 -1.12
CA LYS A 74 -3.75 -12.30 -2.14
C LYS A 74 -5.05 -11.70 -2.67
N LYS A 75 -5.89 -11.15 -1.77
CA LYS A 75 -7.13 -10.49 -2.13
C LYS A 75 -6.90 -9.29 -3.04
N GLY A 76 -5.89 -8.47 -2.73
CA GLY A 76 -5.53 -7.32 -3.55
C GLY A 76 -5.00 -7.72 -4.92
N LEU A 77 -4.16 -8.75 -4.99
CA LEU A 77 -3.64 -9.25 -6.26
C LEU A 77 -4.76 -9.82 -7.13
N MET A 78 -5.70 -10.54 -6.54
CA MET A 78 -6.85 -11.07 -7.27
C MET A 78 -7.73 -9.95 -7.80
N ALA A 79 -7.99 -8.91 -7.01
CA ALA A 79 -8.75 -7.74 -7.45
C ALA A 79 -8.05 -7.03 -8.61
N HIS A 80 -6.73 -6.90 -8.55
CA HIS A 80 -5.92 -6.28 -9.60
C HIS A 80 -5.97 -7.06 -10.93
N THR A 81 -5.94 -8.39 -10.85
CA THR A 81 -5.88 -9.23 -12.06
C THR A 81 -7.23 -9.49 -12.71
N THR A 82 -8.35 -9.19 -12.03
CA THR A 82 -9.70 -9.43 -12.57
C THR A 82 -10.30 -8.23 -13.29
N ILE A 83 -9.59 -7.16 -13.43
CA ILE A 83 -10.05 -5.95 -14.10
C ILE A 83 -9.77 -6.00 -15.59
#